data_a50948938f7c4a82d94f05702748e5be
#
_entry.id   a50948938f7c4a82d94f05702748e5be
#
_cell.length_a   1.000
_cell.length_b   1.000
_cell.length_c   1.000
_cell.angle_alpha   90.00
_cell.angle_beta   90.00
_cell.angle_gamma   90.00
#
_symmetry.space_group_name_H-M   'P 1'
#
loop_
_entity.id
_entity.type
_entity.pdbx_description
1 polymer ?
#
loop_
_entity_poly.entity_id
_entity_poly.type
_entity_poly.pdbx_seq_one_letter_code
_entity_poly.pdbx_strand_id
1 'polypeptide(L)'
;MRKILSCEFNMDTACVELSLEDGMLLSIDCTAVENEVANSMYQRSELDWLIYNDPLSYAELILNGDPELYLKAVTKKAPLD
;
A
#
# COMPACT_ATOMS: atom_id res chain seq x y z
N MET A 1 -15.54 4.13 10.14
CA MET A 1 -14.11 4.10 9.80
C MET A 1 -13.49 5.45 10.10
N ARG A 2 -12.28 5.45 10.65
CA ARG A 2 -11.63 6.70 10.99
C ARG A 2 -11.15 7.41 9.75
N LYS A 3 -11.24 8.71 9.78
CA LYS A 3 -10.81 9.52 8.65
C LYS A 3 -9.29 9.71 8.71
N ILE A 4 -8.65 9.59 7.56
CA ILE A 4 -7.21 9.81 7.45
C ILE A 4 -6.97 11.29 7.19
N LEU A 5 -6.23 11.93 8.07
CA LEU A 5 -5.92 13.35 7.94
C LEU A 5 -4.66 13.59 7.14
N SER A 6 -3.68 12.72 7.24
CA SER A 6 -2.46 12.84 6.44
C SER A 6 -1.90 11.46 6.17
N CYS A 7 -1.15 11.36 5.07
CA CYS A 7 -0.60 10.10 4.64
C CYS A 7 0.67 10.39 3.83
N GLU A 8 1.82 9.93 4.32
CA GLU A 8 3.09 10.18 3.67
C GLU A 8 3.97 8.95 3.71
N PHE A 9 4.76 8.77 2.66
CA PHE A 9 5.74 7.69 2.64
C PHE A 9 7.06 8.20 3.21
N ASN A 10 7.58 7.50 4.21
CA ASN A 10 8.87 7.82 4.81
C ASN A 10 9.93 6.90 4.22
N MET A 11 10.82 7.45 3.42
CA MET A 11 11.84 6.65 2.74
C MET A 11 12.87 6.07 3.71
N ASP A 12 13.10 6.74 4.83
CA ASP A 12 14.10 6.25 5.79
C ASP A 12 13.65 4.97 6.48
N THR A 13 12.36 4.84 6.73
CA THR A 13 11.83 3.66 7.42
C THR A 13 11.12 2.71 6.47
N ALA A 14 10.93 3.12 5.21
CA ALA A 14 10.16 2.37 4.20
C ALA A 14 8.74 2.11 4.68
N CYS A 15 8.15 3.09 5.36
CA CYS A 15 6.80 2.97 5.90
C CYS A 15 5.91 4.10 5.39
N VAL A 16 4.63 3.80 5.21
CA VAL A 16 3.64 4.83 4.95
C VAL A 16 3.06 5.23 6.29
N GLU A 17 3.21 6.51 6.64
CA GLU A 17 2.80 7.03 7.94
C GLU A 17 1.49 7.78 7.81
N LEU A 18 0.55 7.47 8.71
CA LEU A 18 -0.78 8.01 8.68
C LEU A 18 -1.11 8.73 9.97
N SER A 19 -1.87 9.81 9.83
CA SER A 19 -2.43 10.52 10.95
C SER A 19 -3.94 10.44 10.84
N LEU A 20 -4.61 10.00 11.89
CA LEU A 20 -6.05 9.82 11.89
C LEU A 20 -6.75 10.90 12.70
N GLU A 21 -8.05 11.08 12.46
CA GLU A 21 -8.78 12.18 13.06
C GLU A 21 -8.91 12.08 14.57
N ASP A 22 -8.72 10.89 15.14
CA ASP A 22 -8.80 10.72 16.60
C ASP A 22 -7.43 10.89 17.27
N GLY A 23 -6.44 11.37 16.53
CA GLY A 23 -5.10 11.56 17.06
C GLY A 23 -4.20 10.35 16.99
N MET A 24 -4.68 9.26 16.46
CA MET A 24 -3.87 8.06 16.30
C MET A 24 -2.88 8.21 15.17
N LEU A 25 -1.69 7.66 15.36
CA LEU A 25 -0.67 7.59 14.33
C LEU A 25 -0.45 6.12 13.98
N LEU A 26 -0.44 5.83 12.71
CA LEU A 26 -0.21 4.47 12.22
C LEU A 26 0.96 4.46 11.26
N SER A 27 1.64 3.34 11.18
CA SER A 27 2.77 3.18 10.28
C SER A 27 2.63 1.82 9.59
N ILE A 28 2.63 1.82 8.26
CA ILE A 28 2.54 0.60 7.48
C ILE A 28 3.92 0.27 6.94
N ASP A 29 4.45 -0.89 7.36
CA ASP A 29 5.76 -1.34 6.89
C ASP A 29 5.59 -1.91 5.49
N CYS A 30 5.99 -1.14 4.48
CA CYS A 30 5.80 -1.52 3.09
C CYS A 30 6.58 -2.77 2.72
N THR A 31 7.76 -2.96 3.30
CA THR A 31 8.55 -4.15 3.01
C THR A 31 7.85 -5.40 3.52
N ALA A 32 7.30 -5.33 4.73
CA ALA A 32 6.57 -6.47 5.28
C ALA A 32 5.34 -6.80 4.45
N VAL A 33 4.61 -5.77 4.01
CA VAL A 33 3.44 -5.98 3.17
C VAL A 33 3.83 -6.66 1.86
N GLU A 34 4.87 -6.17 1.21
CA GLU A 34 5.31 -6.77 -0.06
C GLU A 34 5.71 -8.22 0.12
N ASN A 35 6.40 -8.52 1.21
CA ASN A 35 6.83 -9.89 1.45
C ASN A 35 5.66 -10.84 1.68
N GLU A 36 4.55 -10.34 2.20
CA GLU A 36 3.41 -11.17 2.47
C GLU A 36 2.47 -11.33 1.29
N VAL A 37 2.25 -10.26 0.52
CA VAL A 37 1.18 -10.29 -0.47
C VAL A 37 1.67 -10.26 -1.91
N ALA A 38 2.87 -9.76 -2.18
CA ALA A 38 3.36 -9.66 -3.55
C ALA A 38 4.10 -10.93 -3.92
N ASN A 39 3.64 -11.60 -4.98
CA ASN A 39 4.20 -12.88 -5.40
C ASN A 39 5.17 -12.77 -6.58
N SER A 40 5.31 -11.57 -7.14
CA SER A 40 6.18 -11.39 -8.30
C SER A 40 6.71 -9.97 -8.31
N MET A 41 7.72 -9.73 -9.14
CA MET A 41 8.26 -8.38 -9.32
C MET A 41 7.21 -7.43 -9.85
N TYR A 42 6.33 -7.93 -10.72
CA TYR A 42 5.26 -7.09 -11.24
C TYR A 42 4.34 -6.61 -10.13
N GLN A 43 3.96 -7.51 -9.23
CA GLN A 43 3.10 -7.12 -8.11
C GLN A 43 3.81 -6.17 -7.16
N ARG A 44 5.10 -6.36 -6.93
CA ARG A 44 5.87 -5.42 -6.12
C ARG A 44 5.92 -4.05 -6.76
N SER A 45 6.07 -4.00 -8.08
CA SER A 45 6.08 -2.72 -8.80
C SER A 45 4.75 -2.00 -8.68
N GLU A 46 3.64 -2.74 -8.71
CA GLU A 46 2.33 -2.13 -8.54
C GLU A 46 2.19 -1.48 -7.17
N LEU A 47 2.63 -2.16 -6.12
CA LEU A 47 2.58 -1.58 -4.78
C LEU A 47 3.51 -0.38 -4.68
N ASP A 48 4.71 -0.46 -5.24
CA ASP A 48 5.64 0.66 -5.22
C ASP A 48 5.07 1.88 -5.92
N TRP A 49 4.39 1.66 -7.05
CA TRP A 49 3.76 2.77 -7.76
C TRP A 49 2.75 3.50 -6.87
N LEU A 50 1.93 2.73 -6.15
CA LEU A 50 0.96 3.33 -5.22
C LEU A 50 1.67 4.09 -4.10
N ILE A 51 2.71 3.52 -3.54
CA ILE A 51 3.43 4.14 -2.44
C ILE A 51 3.99 5.50 -2.86
N TYR A 52 4.58 5.58 -4.04
CA TYR A 52 5.22 6.81 -4.47
C TYR A 52 4.27 7.82 -5.11
N ASN A 53 3.18 7.35 -5.70
CA ASN A 53 2.29 8.24 -6.45
C ASN A 53 0.95 8.49 -5.76
N ASP A 54 0.50 7.54 -4.93
CA ASP A 54 -0.81 7.66 -4.29
C ASP A 54 -0.80 6.90 -2.96
N PRO A 55 -0.03 7.39 -1.98
CA PRO A 55 0.08 6.67 -0.71
C PRO A 55 -1.25 6.55 0.03
N LEU A 56 -2.17 7.47 -0.18
CA LEU A 56 -3.48 7.35 0.45
C LEU A 56 -4.23 6.12 -0.05
N SER A 57 -4.21 5.89 -1.36
CA SER A 57 -4.85 4.69 -1.92
C SER A 57 -4.15 3.43 -1.43
N TYR A 58 -2.83 3.47 -1.31
CA TYR A 58 -2.09 2.34 -0.76
C TYR A 58 -2.55 2.04 0.66
N ALA A 59 -2.63 3.07 1.50
CA ALA A 59 -3.04 2.89 2.88
C ALA A 59 -4.46 2.34 2.97
N GLU A 60 -5.37 2.86 2.16
CA GLU A 60 -6.74 2.37 2.17
C GLU A 60 -6.81 0.92 1.73
N LEU A 61 -6.01 0.55 0.74
CA LEU A 61 -5.98 -0.83 0.27
C LEU A 61 -5.52 -1.77 1.39
N ILE A 62 -4.46 -1.40 2.10
CA ILE A 62 -3.90 -2.26 3.13
C ILE A 62 -4.81 -2.34 4.35
N LEU A 63 -5.40 -1.21 4.75
CA LEU A 63 -6.19 -1.16 5.98
C LEU A 63 -7.63 -1.63 5.80
N ASN A 64 -8.20 -1.38 4.64
CA ASN A 64 -9.63 -1.62 4.44
C ASN A 64 -9.93 -2.53 3.26
N GLY A 65 -8.97 -2.77 2.38
CA GLY A 65 -9.19 -3.58 1.20
C GLY A 65 -8.55 -4.95 1.32
N ASP A 66 -8.44 -5.60 0.17
CA ASP A 66 -7.80 -6.90 0.09
C ASP A 66 -6.65 -6.78 -0.90
N PRO A 67 -5.42 -6.55 -0.41
CA PRO A 67 -4.29 -6.33 -1.32
C PRO A 67 -3.98 -7.53 -2.19
N GLU A 68 -4.20 -8.75 -1.71
CA GLU A 68 -3.98 -9.93 -2.53
C GLU A 68 -4.93 -9.97 -3.71
N LEU A 69 -6.20 -9.68 -3.46
CA LEU A 69 -7.18 -9.66 -4.52
C LEU A 69 -6.91 -8.54 -5.53
N TYR A 70 -6.55 -7.37 -5.03
CA TYR A 70 -6.18 -6.25 -5.88
C TYR A 70 -5.02 -6.62 -6.80
N LEU A 71 -3.98 -7.23 -6.24
CA LEU A 71 -2.80 -7.59 -7.02
C LEU A 71 -3.12 -8.66 -8.06
N LYS A 72 -3.97 -9.60 -7.72
CA LYS A 72 -4.41 -10.60 -8.69
C LYS A 72 -5.17 -9.96 -9.84
N ALA A 73 -6.01 -8.97 -9.52
CA ALA A 73 -6.81 -8.30 -10.55
C ALA A 73 -5.93 -7.52 -11.52
N VAL A 74 -4.95 -6.76 -11.01
CA VAL A 74 -4.08 -5.99 -11.91
C VAL A 74 -3.15 -6.90 -12.68
N THR A 75 -2.71 -8.00 -12.09
CA THR A 75 -1.86 -8.96 -12.79
C THR A 75 -2.60 -9.63 -13.94
N LYS A 76 -3.87 -9.92 -13.75
CA LYS A 76 -4.67 -10.49 -14.81
C LYS A 76 -4.83 -9.56 -15.99
N LYS A 77 -4.90 -8.27 -15.74
CA LYS A 77 -5.06 -7.29 -16.80
C LYS A 77 -3.78 -7.01 -17.54
N ALA A 78 -2.66 -7.33 -16.95
CA ALA A 78 -1.39 -7.07 -17.58
C ALA A 78 -1.15 -8.03 -18.71
N PRO A 79 -0.56 -7.57 -19.80
CA PRO A 79 -0.18 -8.51 -20.84
C PRO A 79 0.84 -9.45 -20.30
N LEU A 80 0.63 -10.68 -20.59
CA LEU A 80 1.59 -11.61 -20.17
C LEU A 80 2.68 -11.66 -21.10
N ASP A 81 3.72 -11.56 -20.67
CA ASP A 81 4.79 -11.61 -21.46
C ASP A 81 5.71 -12.36 -21.04
#